data_e0d68031be3e2bcf944e85d3a2233c58
#
_entry.id   e0d68031be3e2bcf944e85d3a2233c58
#
_cell.length_a   1.000
_cell.length_b   1.000
_cell.length_c   1.000
_cell.angle_alpha   90.00
_cell.angle_beta   90.00
_cell.angle_gamma   90.00
#
_symmetry.space_group_name_H-M   'P 1'
#
loop_
_entity.id
_entity.type
_entity.pdbx_description
1 polymer ?
#
loop_
_entity_poly.entity_id
_entity_poly.type
_entity_poly.pdbx_seq_one_letter_code
_entity_poly.pdbx_strand_id
1 'polypeptide(L)'
;MPETMSKETTGQSISFDAIKIGLASPEKIREWSRGEVKKPETINYRTLKPEKDGLFCEKIFGPSKDWECHCGKYKKIRYKGVVCDRCGVEITKASVRRERMGHIELAAPVSHIWYFKGIPSRMGLILDLSPRTLEKVLYFASYIVLDAGNTALQYKQVLSESEYQEAREQYGSSFRVGMGAEAIQELLQAIDLEKDSAELKAELEDATGQKRARIIKRLEVVEAFRESGNKPEWMIMTVIPVIPPDLRPIDRKSGV
;
A
#
# COMPACT_ATOMS: atom_id res chain seq x y z
N MET A 1 -9.53 19.27 -16.85
CA MET A 1 -10.62 19.56 -15.90
C MET A 1 -11.24 18.23 -15.50
N PRO A 2 -11.06 17.71 -14.28
CA PRO A 2 -11.80 16.54 -13.84
C PRO A 2 -13.11 17.00 -13.19
N GLU A 3 -14.20 16.54 -13.74
CA GLU A 3 -15.54 16.77 -13.21
C GLU A 3 -15.70 16.12 -11.83
N THR A 4 -16.06 16.94 -10.88
CA THR A 4 -16.50 16.56 -9.54
C THR A 4 -17.85 15.84 -9.65
N MET A 5 -17.85 14.51 -9.57
CA MET A 5 -19.09 13.75 -9.46
C MET A 5 -19.55 13.70 -7.99
N SER A 6 -20.30 14.71 -7.58
CA SER A 6 -21.25 14.58 -6.48
C SER A 6 -22.57 14.06 -7.07
N LYS A 7 -22.83 12.76 -7.00
CA LYS A 7 -24.15 12.20 -7.33
C LYS A 7 -24.82 11.63 -6.10
N GLU A 8 -25.98 12.18 -5.80
CA GLU A 8 -26.97 11.62 -4.91
C GLU A 8 -27.38 10.23 -5.40
N THR A 9 -27.14 9.21 -4.58
CA THR A 9 -27.50 7.83 -4.90
C THR A 9 -28.96 7.58 -4.61
N THR A 10 -29.84 7.94 -5.53
CA THR A 10 -31.15 7.29 -5.67
C THR A 10 -30.92 5.99 -6.42
N GLY A 11 -31.36 4.87 -5.84
CA GLY A 11 -31.21 3.47 -6.23
C GLY A 11 -31.21 3.08 -7.72
N GLN A 12 -30.32 3.66 -8.50
CA GLN A 12 -30.05 3.22 -9.88
C GLN A 12 -28.97 2.13 -9.81
N SER A 13 -29.28 0.96 -10.37
CA SER A 13 -28.29 -0.08 -10.62
C SER A 13 -27.21 0.50 -11.53
N ILE A 14 -25.97 0.56 -11.02
CA ILE A 14 -24.82 0.96 -11.84
C ILE A 14 -24.57 -0.17 -12.82
N SER A 15 -24.87 0.07 -14.12
CA SER A 15 -24.49 -0.83 -15.20
C SER A 15 -23.04 -0.57 -15.58
N PHE A 16 -22.22 -1.63 -15.65
CA PHE A 16 -20.84 -1.56 -16.10
C PHE A 16 -20.52 -2.77 -16.98
N ASP A 17 -19.69 -2.58 -17.99
CA ASP A 17 -19.31 -3.62 -18.96
C ASP A 17 -18.08 -4.40 -18.51
N ALA A 18 -17.22 -3.82 -17.66
CA ALA A 18 -15.99 -4.43 -17.19
C ALA A 18 -15.58 -3.94 -15.81
N ILE A 19 -14.84 -4.78 -15.11
CA ILE A 19 -14.17 -4.47 -13.84
C ILE A 19 -12.67 -4.56 -14.05
N LYS A 20 -11.93 -3.48 -13.72
CA LYS A 20 -10.46 -3.46 -13.73
C LYS A 20 -9.94 -3.60 -12.30
N ILE A 21 -9.12 -4.62 -12.06
CA ILE A 21 -8.43 -4.83 -10.79
C ILE A 21 -6.98 -4.38 -10.97
N GLY A 22 -6.46 -3.59 -10.04
CA GLY A 22 -5.10 -3.08 -10.07
C GLY A 22 -4.57 -2.76 -8.69
N LEU A 23 -3.29 -2.36 -8.63
CA LEU A 23 -2.69 -1.87 -7.41
C LEU A 23 -3.15 -0.43 -7.14
N ALA A 24 -3.37 -0.10 -5.87
CA ALA A 24 -3.67 1.26 -5.47
C ALA A 24 -2.36 1.98 -5.10
N SER A 25 -2.12 3.14 -5.71
CA SER A 25 -1.02 3.99 -5.30
C SER A 25 -1.30 4.65 -3.94
N PRO A 26 -0.26 5.09 -3.20
CA PRO A 26 -0.43 5.86 -1.96
C PRO A 26 -1.31 7.10 -2.15
N GLU A 27 -1.16 7.81 -3.28
CA GLU A 27 -1.95 8.99 -3.63
C GLU A 27 -3.43 8.62 -3.82
N LYS A 28 -3.69 7.49 -4.50
CA LYS A 28 -5.06 7.01 -4.73
C LYS A 28 -5.76 6.62 -3.43
N ILE A 29 -5.03 6.01 -2.50
CA ILE A 29 -5.55 5.67 -1.16
C ILE A 29 -5.92 6.94 -0.40
N ARG A 30 -5.06 7.99 -0.44
CA ARG A 30 -5.35 9.27 0.19
C ARG A 30 -6.53 9.99 -0.45
N GLU A 31 -6.69 9.88 -1.78
CA GLU A 31 -7.84 10.44 -2.51
C GLU A 31 -9.17 9.80 -2.06
N TRP A 32 -9.20 8.50 -1.86
CA TRP A 32 -10.40 7.79 -1.36
C TRP A 32 -10.71 8.09 0.08
N SER A 33 -9.70 8.44 0.86
CA SER A 33 -9.81 8.59 2.30
C SER A 33 -10.50 9.89 2.71
N ARG A 34 -11.32 9.81 3.75
CA ARG A 34 -11.94 10.97 4.42
C ARG A 34 -11.14 11.46 5.62
N GLY A 35 -10.01 10.80 5.94
CA GLY A 35 -9.11 11.21 7.01
C GLY A 35 -8.20 10.09 7.50
N GLU A 36 -7.17 10.50 8.21
CA GLU A 36 -6.16 9.62 8.78
C GLU A 36 -6.62 9.03 10.12
N VAL A 37 -6.49 7.72 10.25
CA VAL A 37 -6.67 7.01 11.52
C VAL A 37 -5.33 7.01 12.26
N LYS A 38 -5.28 7.72 13.40
CA LYS A 38 -4.04 7.93 14.17
C LYS A 38 -3.92 7.04 15.40
N LYS A 39 -5.03 6.41 15.80
CA LYS A 39 -5.12 5.64 17.03
C LYS A 39 -5.72 4.25 16.78
N PRO A 40 -5.24 3.22 17.50
CA PRO A 40 -5.76 1.86 17.37
C PRO A 40 -7.12 1.66 18.06
N GLU A 41 -7.55 2.61 18.91
CA GLU A 41 -8.78 2.49 19.67
C GLU A 41 -10.00 2.39 18.76
N THR A 42 -10.96 1.58 19.15
CA THR A 42 -12.19 1.32 18.42
C THR A 42 -13.37 2.10 19.03
N ILE A 43 -13.87 1.63 20.15
CA ILE A 43 -14.97 2.24 20.90
C ILE A 43 -14.56 2.41 22.35
N ASN A 44 -15.12 3.45 23.00
CA ASN A 44 -15.01 3.61 24.44
C ASN A 44 -15.91 2.58 25.12
N TYR A 45 -15.33 1.71 25.96
CA TYR A 45 -16.08 0.62 26.61
C TYR A 45 -17.17 1.11 27.58
N ARG A 46 -17.02 2.31 28.14
CA ARG A 46 -17.98 2.90 29.08
C ARG A 46 -19.15 3.58 28.37
N THR A 47 -18.86 4.37 27.32
CA THR A 47 -19.87 5.16 26.62
C THR A 47 -20.41 4.46 25.39
N LEU A 48 -19.77 3.38 24.93
CA LEU A 48 -20.04 2.64 23.69
C LEU A 48 -20.00 3.53 22.43
N LYS A 49 -19.36 4.68 22.52
CA LYS A 49 -19.15 5.59 21.38
C LYS A 49 -17.79 5.37 20.74
N PRO A 50 -17.69 5.56 19.40
CA PRO A 50 -16.42 5.50 18.69
C PRO A 50 -15.39 6.52 19.23
N GLU A 51 -14.15 6.09 19.44
CA GLU A 51 -13.09 6.99 19.86
C GLU A 51 -12.68 7.92 18.72
N LYS A 52 -12.32 9.14 19.08
CA LYS A 52 -11.85 10.15 18.13
C LYS A 52 -10.51 9.75 17.54
N ASP A 53 -10.37 9.91 16.22
CA ASP A 53 -9.18 9.55 15.40
C ASP A 53 -8.82 8.05 15.45
N GLY A 54 -9.73 7.21 15.98
CA GLY A 54 -9.62 5.76 16.02
C GLY A 54 -10.24 5.06 14.80
N LEU A 55 -10.19 3.73 14.82
CA LEU A 55 -10.64 2.87 13.72
C LEU A 55 -12.14 2.98 13.39
N PHE A 56 -12.95 3.53 14.27
CA PHE A 56 -14.40 3.74 14.08
C PHE A 56 -14.82 5.22 14.17
N CYS A 57 -13.87 6.14 14.10
CA CYS A 57 -14.07 7.57 14.30
C CYS A 57 -15.20 8.13 13.43
N GLU A 58 -16.16 8.83 14.08
CA GLU A 58 -17.29 9.44 13.38
C GLU A 58 -16.91 10.64 12.51
N LYS A 59 -15.79 11.31 12.84
CA LYS A 59 -15.26 12.41 12.01
C LYS A 59 -14.77 11.91 10.65
N ILE A 60 -14.14 10.73 10.61
CA ILE A 60 -13.58 10.14 9.39
C ILE A 60 -14.68 9.40 8.62
N PHE A 61 -15.40 8.50 9.28
CA PHE A 61 -16.31 7.55 8.65
C PHE A 61 -17.77 7.95 8.65
N GLY A 62 -18.12 9.03 9.34
CA GLY A 62 -19.49 9.49 9.47
C GLY A 62 -20.15 9.13 10.82
N PRO A 63 -21.34 9.69 11.08
CA PRO A 63 -22.04 9.53 12.36
C PRO A 63 -22.57 8.11 12.55
N SER A 64 -22.67 7.66 13.81
CA SER A 64 -23.26 6.37 14.18
C SER A 64 -24.81 6.37 14.14
N LYS A 65 -25.42 7.54 14.21
CA LYS A 65 -26.89 7.73 14.12
C LYS A 65 -27.21 8.76 13.06
N ASP A 66 -28.33 8.55 12.38
CA ASP A 66 -28.81 9.48 11.35
C ASP A 66 -28.96 10.90 11.91
N TRP A 67 -28.35 11.86 11.23
CA TRP A 67 -28.49 13.28 11.49
C TRP A 67 -28.03 13.74 12.89
N GLU A 68 -27.23 12.94 13.58
CA GLU A 68 -26.71 13.26 14.92
C GLU A 68 -25.18 13.33 14.90
N CYS A 69 -24.59 14.40 15.42
CA CYS A 69 -23.15 14.48 15.59
C CYS A 69 -22.70 13.78 16.90
N HIS A 70 -21.42 13.43 16.98
CA HIS A 70 -20.82 12.73 18.13
C HIS A 70 -21.13 13.39 19.49
N CYS A 71 -20.99 14.71 19.58
CA CYS A 71 -21.21 15.46 20.82
C CYS A 71 -22.68 15.76 21.14
N GLY A 72 -23.61 15.44 20.22
CA GLY A 72 -25.06 15.66 20.42
C GLY A 72 -25.52 17.10 20.25
N LYS A 73 -24.68 18.04 19.83
CA LYS A 73 -25.06 19.44 19.58
C LYS A 73 -26.10 19.54 18.46
N TYR A 74 -25.92 18.78 17.40
CA TYR A 74 -26.84 18.72 16.26
C TYR A 74 -27.47 17.33 16.18
N LYS A 75 -28.83 17.28 16.07
CA LYS A 75 -29.64 16.04 16.13
C LYS A 75 -30.80 15.99 15.14
N LYS A 76 -30.85 16.92 14.18
CA LYS A 76 -32.01 17.02 13.27
C LYS A 76 -31.56 17.13 11.82
N ILE A 77 -32.38 16.59 10.91
CA ILE A 77 -32.18 16.59 9.46
C ILE A 77 -31.98 18.01 8.86
N ARG A 78 -32.54 19.05 9.48
CA ARG A 78 -32.35 20.45 9.02
C ARG A 78 -30.90 20.90 8.99
N TYR A 79 -30.00 20.19 9.68
CA TYR A 79 -28.56 20.47 9.70
C TYR A 79 -27.79 19.58 8.73
N LYS A 80 -28.45 18.92 7.77
CA LYS A 80 -27.80 18.08 6.75
C LYS A 80 -26.63 18.81 6.12
N GLY A 81 -25.47 18.15 6.04
CA GLY A 81 -24.23 18.66 5.43
C GLY A 81 -23.42 19.64 6.30
N VAL A 82 -23.92 20.03 7.46
CA VAL A 82 -23.19 20.88 8.38
C VAL A 82 -22.12 20.05 9.09
N VAL A 83 -20.89 20.55 9.15
CA VAL A 83 -19.82 19.99 9.98
C VAL A 83 -19.88 20.61 11.37
N CYS A 84 -20.00 19.78 12.38
CA CYS A 84 -20.08 20.25 13.76
C CYS A 84 -18.77 20.95 14.18
N ASP A 85 -18.85 22.21 14.58
CA ASP A 85 -17.74 23.01 15.06
C ASP A 85 -17.06 22.45 16.32
N ARG A 86 -17.81 21.70 17.15
CA ARG A 86 -17.31 21.12 18.41
C ARG A 86 -16.60 19.77 18.24
N CYS A 87 -17.17 18.85 17.44
CA CYS A 87 -16.64 17.48 17.30
C CYS A 87 -16.14 17.16 15.89
N GLY A 88 -16.35 18.03 14.90
CA GLY A 88 -15.90 17.85 13.53
C GLY A 88 -16.67 16.79 12.73
N VAL A 89 -17.77 16.25 13.27
CA VAL A 89 -18.59 15.24 12.58
C VAL A 89 -19.57 15.94 11.63
N GLU A 90 -19.63 15.47 10.39
CA GLU A 90 -20.62 15.93 9.41
C GLU A 90 -21.99 15.32 9.72
N ILE A 91 -23.04 16.15 9.66
CA ILE A 91 -24.43 15.71 9.90
C ILE A 91 -24.99 15.09 8.62
N THR A 92 -24.97 13.77 8.56
CA THR A 92 -25.45 12.98 7.42
C THR A 92 -26.11 11.68 7.92
N LYS A 93 -26.56 10.84 6.98
CA LYS A 93 -27.09 9.51 7.33
C LYS A 93 -25.95 8.59 7.81
N ALA A 94 -26.26 7.71 8.75
CA ALA A 94 -25.33 6.70 9.24
C ALA A 94 -24.88 5.72 8.13
N SER A 95 -25.68 5.56 7.06
CA SER A 95 -25.34 4.70 5.90
C SER A 95 -24.00 5.02 5.25
N VAL A 96 -23.50 6.27 5.36
CA VAL A 96 -22.18 6.65 4.83
C VAL A 96 -21.03 5.87 5.48
N ARG A 97 -21.25 5.26 6.65
CA ARG A 97 -20.28 4.38 7.33
C ARG A 97 -20.03 3.06 6.59
N ARG A 98 -20.82 2.75 5.57
CA ARG A 98 -20.60 1.64 4.64
C ARG A 98 -19.77 2.03 3.43
N GLU A 99 -19.58 3.32 3.17
CA GLU A 99 -18.98 3.85 1.94
C GLU A 99 -17.67 4.59 2.19
N ARG A 100 -17.56 5.30 3.33
CA ARG A 100 -16.40 6.16 3.63
C ARG A 100 -15.19 5.35 4.05
N MET A 101 -14.11 5.56 3.32
CA MET A 101 -12.79 5.01 3.61
C MET A 101 -11.95 5.99 4.43
N GLY A 102 -11.04 5.44 5.22
CA GLY A 102 -9.95 6.15 5.85
C GLY A 102 -8.60 5.62 5.36
N HIS A 103 -7.53 6.11 5.95
CA HIS A 103 -6.17 5.60 5.71
C HIS A 103 -5.33 5.65 6.99
N ILE A 104 -4.24 4.90 6.97
CA ILE A 104 -3.20 4.94 8.00
C ILE A 104 -1.88 5.24 7.30
N GLU A 105 -1.20 6.32 7.72
CA GLU A 105 0.17 6.59 7.30
C GLU A 105 1.11 5.67 8.10
N LEU A 106 1.95 4.92 7.40
CA LEU A 106 2.93 4.05 8.03
C LEU A 106 4.19 4.84 8.41
N ALA A 107 4.76 4.54 9.57
CA ALA A 107 6.03 5.13 10.02
C ALA A 107 7.22 4.69 9.16
N ALA A 108 7.13 3.51 8.54
CA ALA A 108 8.11 2.97 7.60
C ALA A 108 7.41 2.16 6.51
N PRO A 109 8.01 2.07 5.30
CA PRO A 109 7.47 1.25 4.22
C PRO A 109 7.36 -0.23 4.62
N VAL A 110 6.32 -0.91 4.15
CA VAL A 110 6.07 -2.33 4.41
C VAL A 110 5.80 -3.08 3.12
N SER A 111 6.47 -4.22 2.94
CA SER A 111 6.26 -5.09 1.79
C SER A 111 4.91 -5.81 1.87
N HIS A 112 4.13 -5.77 0.80
CA HIS A 112 2.88 -6.51 0.72
C HIS A 112 3.17 -8.01 0.59
N ILE A 113 2.63 -8.81 1.50
CA ILE A 113 2.94 -10.23 1.62
C ILE A 113 2.58 -11.05 0.36
N TRP A 114 1.52 -10.69 -0.36
CA TRP A 114 1.10 -11.40 -1.57
C TRP A 114 2.16 -11.34 -2.68
N TYR A 115 2.90 -10.24 -2.77
CA TYR A 115 3.92 -10.05 -3.82
C TYR A 115 5.30 -10.54 -3.39
N PHE A 116 5.51 -10.65 -2.07
CA PHE A 116 6.74 -11.16 -1.47
C PHE A 116 6.70 -12.70 -1.31
N LYS A 117 5.72 -13.25 -0.56
CA LYS A 117 5.62 -14.69 -0.25
C LYS A 117 4.77 -15.50 -1.23
N GLY A 118 4.29 -14.91 -2.31
CA GLY A 118 3.62 -15.64 -3.40
C GLY A 118 4.57 -16.65 -4.06
N ILE A 119 4.02 -17.71 -4.64
CA ILE A 119 4.78 -18.72 -5.38
C ILE A 119 4.30 -18.69 -6.84
N PRO A 120 5.12 -18.16 -7.76
CA PRO A 120 6.40 -17.51 -7.57
C PRO A 120 6.27 -16.10 -6.97
N SER A 121 7.32 -15.62 -6.27
CA SER A 121 7.38 -14.26 -5.76
C SER A 121 7.43 -13.24 -6.91
N ARG A 122 6.40 -12.40 -7.03
CA ARG A 122 6.34 -11.35 -8.07
C ARG A 122 7.46 -10.33 -7.91
N MET A 123 7.70 -9.92 -6.67
CA MET A 123 8.78 -9.00 -6.31
C MET A 123 10.16 -9.61 -6.59
N GLY A 124 10.36 -10.89 -6.27
CA GLY A 124 11.61 -11.60 -6.59
C GLY A 124 11.86 -11.73 -8.08
N LEU A 125 10.80 -12.00 -8.89
CA LEU A 125 10.92 -12.12 -10.34
C LEU A 125 11.29 -10.80 -11.01
N ILE A 126 10.62 -9.70 -10.64
CA ILE A 126 10.88 -8.40 -11.28
C ILE A 126 12.26 -7.84 -10.90
N LEU A 127 12.71 -8.03 -9.66
CA LEU A 127 14.03 -7.61 -9.18
C LEU A 127 15.17 -8.58 -9.60
N ASP A 128 14.82 -9.75 -10.09
CA ASP A 128 15.74 -10.88 -10.32
C ASP A 128 16.48 -11.34 -9.07
N LEU A 129 15.79 -11.31 -7.93
CA LEU A 129 16.30 -11.75 -6.63
C LEU A 129 15.67 -13.08 -6.22
N SER A 130 16.47 -13.94 -5.56
CA SER A 130 15.92 -15.17 -4.98
C SER A 130 14.99 -14.83 -3.80
N PRO A 131 13.95 -15.63 -3.53
CA PRO A 131 13.07 -15.42 -2.37
C PRO A 131 13.81 -15.36 -1.03
N ARG A 132 14.86 -16.19 -0.87
CA ARG A 132 15.71 -16.19 0.34
C ARG A 132 16.51 -14.92 0.49
N THR A 133 17.06 -14.41 -0.60
CA THR A 133 17.79 -13.14 -0.65
C THR A 133 16.87 -11.98 -0.28
N LEU A 134 15.71 -11.92 -0.91
CA LEU A 134 14.70 -10.91 -0.66
C LEU A 134 14.23 -10.93 0.81
N GLU A 135 14.02 -12.13 1.38
CA GLU A 135 13.66 -12.29 2.78
C GLU A 135 14.73 -11.74 3.73
N LYS A 136 16.01 -12.05 3.49
CA LYS A 136 17.11 -11.52 4.32
C LYS A 136 17.14 -9.99 4.35
N VAL A 137 16.94 -9.35 3.21
CA VAL A 137 16.91 -7.88 3.12
C VAL A 137 15.69 -7.30 3.82
N LEU A 138 14.49 -7.84 3.54
CA LEU A 138 13.23 -7.34 4.12
C LEU A 138 13.17 -7.50 5.65
N TYR A 139 13.79 -8.54 6.21
CA TYR A 139 13.82 -8.78 7.66
C TYR A 139 15.09 -8.23 8.34
N PHE A 140 15.81 -7.31 7.68
CA PHE A 140 16.99 -6.64 8.24
C PHE A 140 18.15 -7.56 8.63
N ALA A 141 18.27 -8.72 7.97
CA ALA A 141 19.35 -9.68 8.20
C ALA A 141 20.56 -9.46 7.28
N SER A 142 20.40 -8.68 6.20
CA SER A 142 21.46 -8.40 5.23
C SER A 142 21.23 -7.06 4.54
N TYR A 143 22.33 -6.45 4.11
CA TYR A 143 22.30 -5.23 3.28
C TYR A 143 22.15 -5.58 1.81
N ILE A 144 21.61 -4.66 1.03
CA ILE A 144 21.59 -4.74 -0.44
C ILE A 144 22.24 -3.47 -1.02
N VAL A 145 23.09 -3.66 -2.01
CA VAL A 145 23.78 -2.56 -2.69
C VAL A 145 22.80 -1.83 -3.61
N LEU A 146 22.56 -0.56 -3.31
CA LEU A 146 21.70 0.35 -4.08
C LEU A 146 22.49 1.12 -5.12
N ASP A 147 23.74 1.46 -4.79
CA ASP A 147 24.69 2.11 -5.70
C ASP A 147 26.08 1.56 -5.38
N ALA A 148 26.70 0.97 -6.39
CA ALA A 148 28.04 0.40 -6.27
C ALA A 148 29.16 1.46 -6.35
N GLY A 149 28.87 2.66 -6.87
CA GLY A 149 29.85 3.71 -7.08
C GLY A 149 31.11 3.21 -7.81
N ASN A 150 32.28 3.67 -7.35
CA ASN A 150 33.59 3.27 -7.89
C ASN A 150 34.21 2.10 -7.08
N THR A 151 33.43 1.07 -6.75
CA THR A 151 33.88 -0.08 -5.97
C THR A 151 33.82 -1.37 -6.78
N ALA A 152 34.38 -2.46 -6.25
CA ALA A 152 34.24 -3.80 -6.86
C ALA A 152 32.88 -4.47 -6.56
N LEU A 153 32.00 -3.81 -5.83
CA LEU A 153 30.66 -4.30 -5.52
C LEU A 153 29.77 -4.29 -6.75
N GLN A 154 28.77 -5.16 -6.76
CA GLN A 154 27.79 -5.21 -7.84
C GLN A 154 26.45 -4.61 -7.37
N TYR A 155 25.74 -3.96 -8.30
CA TYR A 155 24.37 -3.50 -8.07
C TYR A 155 23.47 -4.68 -7.68
N LYS A 156 22.63 -4.51 -6.66
CA LYS A 156 21.79 -5.55 -6.05
C LYS A 156 22.57 -6.69 -5.36
N GLN A 157 23.88 -6.57 -5.16
CA GLN A 157 24.64 -7.53 -4.36
C GLN A 157 24.15 -7.48 -2.91
N VAL A 158 24.01 -8.65 -2.29
CA VAL A 158 23.62 -8.74 -0.87
C VAL A 158 24.85 -9.00 -0.04
N LEU A 159 25.03 -8.20 1.00
CA LEU A 159 26.13 -8.23 1.93
C LEU A 159 25.64 -8.63 3.33
N SER A 160 26.36 -9.51 3.97
CA SER A 160 26.24 -9.74 5.42
C SER A 160 26.79 -8.54 6.20
N GLU A 161 26.57 -8.51 7.51
CA GLU A 161 27.13 -7.45 8.38
C GLU A 161 28.65 -7.38 8.28
N SER A 162 29.36 -8.53 8.29
CA SER A 162 30.83 -8.60 8.15
C SER A 162 31.31 -8.07 6.80
N GLU A 163 30.69 -8.53 5.70
CA GLU A 163 31.04 -8.06 4.35
C GLU A 163 30.77 -6.56 4.17
N TYR A 164 29.72 -6.05 4.80
CA TYR A 164 29.45 -4.61 4.79
C TYR A 164 30.51 -3.81 5.54
N GLN A 165 30.96 -4.27 6.71
CA GLN A 165 32.00 -3.61 7.47
C GLN A 165 33.34 -3.61 6.72
N GLU A 166 33.74 -4.76 6.14
CA GLU A 166 34.92 -4.87 5.29
C GLU A 166 34.86 -3.91 4.07
N ALA A 167 33.71 -3.88 3.39
CA ALA A 167 33.50 -2.97 2.27
C ALA A 167 33.58 -1.51 2.71
N ARG A 168 33.05 -1.18 3.90
CA ARG A 168 33.09 0.17 4.44
C ARG A 168 34.49 0.61 4.84
N GLU A 169 35.29 -0.30 5.39
CA GLU A 169 36.72 -0.06 5.69
C GLU A 169 37.52 0.17 4.40
N GLN A 170 37.24 -0.64 3.38
CA GLN A 170 37.97 -0.57 2.11
C GLN A 170 37.58 0.63 1.23
N TYR A 171 36.28 0.93 1.10
CA TYR A 171 35.74 1.91 0.15
C TYR A 171 35.15 3.15 0.80
N GLY A 172 35.03 3.20 2.12
CA GLY A 172 34.48 4.35 2.84
C GLY A 172 33.03 4.62 2.48
N SER A 173 32.74 5.82 1.99
CA SER A 173 31.40 6.28 1.58
C SER A 173 31.17 6.24 0.07
N SER A 174 32.02 5.54 -0.69
CA SER A 174 31.95 5.51 -2.17
C SER A 174 30.83 4.65 -2.74
N PHE A 175 30.08 3.96 -1.90
CA PHE A 175 28.94 3.12 -2.28
C PHE A 175 27.78 3.35 -1.34
N ARG A 176 26.57 2.93 -1.75
CA ARG A 176 25.36 3.03 -0.95
C ARG A 176 24.64 1.69 -0.84
N VAL A 177 24.27 1.36 0.38
CA VAL A 177 23.50 0.15 0.70
C VAL A 177 22.23 0.52 1.46
N GLY A 178 21.29 -0.38 1.49
CA GLY A 178 20.06 -0.25 2.26
C GLY A 178 19.61 -1.59 2.84
N MET A 179 18.64 -1.52 3.75
CA MET A 179 17.97 -2.67 4.34
C MET A 179 16.47 -2.45 4.40
N GLY A 180 15.70 -3.53 4.57
CA GLY A 180 14.26 -3.46 4.75
C GLY A 180 13.48 -3.14 3.49
N ALA A 181 12.20 -2.83 3.66
CA ALA A 181 11.29 -2.55 2.57
C ALA A 181 11.61 -1.24 1.83
N GLU A 182 12.23 -0.27 2.51
CA GLU A 182 12.64 1.01 1.90
C GLU A 182 13.69 0.79 0.80
N ALA A 183 14.70 -0.03 1.06
CA ALA A 183 15.72 -0.38 0.07
C ALA A 183 15.10 -1.11 -1.14
N ILE A 184 14.18 -2.02 -0.88
CA ILE A 184 13.47 -2.73 -1.95
C ILE A 184 12.57 -1.78 -2.74
N GLN A 185 11.92 -0.82 -2.10
CA GLN A 185 11.12 0.20 -2.77
C GLN A 185 11.97 1.03 -3.74
N GLU A 186 13.15 1.47 -3.31
CA GLU A 186 14.07 2.22 -4.15
C GLU A 186 14.51 1.41 -5.39
N LEU A 187 14.83 0.12 -5.20
CA LEU A 187 15.15 -0.77 -6.32
C LEU A 187 13.98 -0.95 -7.29
N LEU A 188 12.74 -1.03 -6.79
CA LEU A 188 11.54 -1.13 -7.61
C LEU A 188 11.25 0.17 -8.38
N GLN A 189 11.51 1.33 -7.79
CA GLN A 189 11.38 2.63 -8.45
C GLN A 189 12.39 2.83 -9.59
N ALA A 190 13.57 2.22 -9.47
CA ALA A 190 14.62 2.32 -10.47
C ALA A 190 14.39 1.42 -11.71
N ILE A 191 13.34 0.58 -11.72
CA ILE A 191 13.03 -0.31 -12.82
C ILE A 191 12.46 0.46 -14.01
N ASP A 192 13.05 0.26 -15.17
CA ASP A 192 12.49 0.67 -16.46
C ASP A 192 11.85 -0.54 -17.15
N LEU A 193 10.51 -0.60 -17.11
CA LEU A 193 9.74 -1.72 -17.63
C LEU A 193 9.89 -1.90 -19.14
N GLU A 194 10.05 -0.82 -19.91
CA GLU A 194 10.21 -0.90 -21.37
C GLU A 194 11.59 -1.48 -21.73
N LYS A 195 12.63 -1.02 -21.05
CA LYS A 195 13.98 -1.51 -21.23
C LYS A 195 14.09 -2.98 -20.81
N ASP A 196 13.61 -3.32 -19.62
CA ASP A 196 13.64 -4.69 -19.09
C ASP A 196 12.87 -5.66 -20.00
N SER A 197 11.72 -5.24 -20.55
CA SER A 197 10.94 -6.03 -21.52
C SER A 197 11.75 -6.32 -22.79
N ALA A 198 12.39 -5.29 -23.35
CA ALA A 198 13.19 -5.44 -24.56
C ALA A 198 14.42 -6.35 -24.34
N GLU A 199 15.13 -6.17 -23.22
CA GLU A 199 16.30 -6.98 -22.87
C GLU A 199 15.90 -8.45 -22.63
N LEU A 200 14.83 -8.72 -21.90
CA LEU A 200 14.34 -10.09 -21.66
C LEU A 200 13.87 -10.78 -22.94
N LYS A 201 13.26 -10.05 -23.88
CA LYS A 201 12.88 -10.60 -25.20
C LYS A 201 14.10 -10.99 -26.03
N ALA A 202 15.11 -10.14 -26.04
CA ALA A 202 16.37 -10.44 -26.73
C ALA A 202 17.09 -11.66 -26.10
N GLU A 203 17.19 -11.71 -24.76
CA GLU A 203 17.76 -12.88 -24.07
C GLU A 203 16.99 -14.19 -24.32
N LEU A 204 15.69 -14.10 -24.56
CA LEU A 204 14.82 -15.27 -24.79
C LEU A 204 15.16 -16.00 -26.10
N GLU A 205 15.66 -15.28 -27.10
CA GLU A 205 16.01 -15.86 -28.41
C GLU A 205 17.14 -16.89 -28.27
N ASP A 206 18.15 -16.59 -27.45
CA ASP A 206 19.33 -17.46 -27.26
C ASP A 206 19.20 -18.42 -26.07
N ALA A 207 18.17 -18.25 -25.25
CA ALA A 207 18.03 -19.01 -24.01
C ALA A 207 17.39 -20.39 -24.23
N THR A 208 17.95 -21.42 -23.55
CA THR A 208 17.44 -22.80 -23.56
C THR A 208 17.24 -23.35 -22.17
N GLY A 209 16.46 -24.42 -22.06
CA GLY A 209 16.27 -25.18 -20.82
C GLY A 209 15.70 -24.33 -19.66
N GLN A 210 16.30 -24.46 -18.49
CA GLN A 210 15.84 -23.78 -17.26
C GLN A 210 16.00 -22.25 -17.32
N LYS A 211 17.04 -21.76 -18.00
CA LYS A 211 17.26 -20.31 -18.20
C LYS A 211 16.08 -19.71 -18.96
N ARG A 212 15.65 -20.35 -20.06
CA ARG A 212 14.49 -19.93 -20.84
C ARG A 212 13.21 -19.86 -19.99
N ALA A 213 12.94 -20.90 -19.19
CA ALA A 213 11.76 -20.93 -18.31
C ALA A 213 11.77 -19.80 -17.27
N ARG A 214 12.93 -19.44 -16.72
CA ARG A 214 13.08 -18.31 -15.80
C ARG A 214 12.82 -16.97 -16.48
N ILE A 215 13.38 -16.75 -17.67
CA ILE A 215 13.18 -15.53 -18.45
C ILE A 215 11.70 -15.35 -18.80
N ILE A 216 11.00 -16.41 -19.23
CA ILE A 216 9.56 -16.35 -19.53
C ILE A 216 8.77 -15.86 -18.30
N LYS A 217 9.01 -16.45 -17.11
CA LYS A 217 8.31 -16.05 -15.88
C LYS A 217 8.60 -14.60 -15.49
N ARG A 218 9.82 -14.11 -15.70
CA ARG A 218 10.17 -12.70 -15.48
C ARG A 218 9.44 -11.80 -16.46
N LEU A 219 9.49 -12.15 -17.75
CA LEU A 219 8.84 -11.40 -18.82
C LEU A 219 7.32 -11.29 -18.61
N GLU A 220 6.65 -12.36 -18.19
CA GLU A 220 5.23 -12.33 -17.84
C GLU A 220 4.91 -11.28 -16.77
N VAL A 221 5.75 -11.14 -15.74
CA VAL A 221 5.53 -10.16 -14.68
C VAL A 221 5.81 -8.75 -15.18
N VAL A 222 6.91 -8.54 -15.92
CA VAL A 222 7.27 -7.24 -16.49
C VAL A 222 6.17 -6.75 -17.43
N GLU A 223 5.69 -7.60 -18.34
CA GLU A 223 4.61 -7.26 -19.29
C GLU A 223 3.29 -6.97 -18.55
N ALA A 224 2.96 -7.74 -17.51
CA ALA A 224 1.76 -7.48 -16.72
C ALA A 224 1.79 -6.10 -16.05
N PHE A 225 2.94 -5.64 -15.54
CA PHE A 225 3.09 -4.28 -15.03
C PHE A 225 3.00 -3.24 -16.15
N ARG A 226 3.68 -3.47 -17.25
CA ARG A 226 3.73 -2.57 -18.42
C ARG A 226 2.33 -2.34 -19.00
N GLU A 227 1.58 -3.40 -19.28
CA GLU A 227 0.25 -3.34 -19.89
C GLU A 227 -0.82 -2.78 -18.95
N SER A 228 -0.73 -3.11 -17.65
CA SER A 228 -1.71 -2.63 -16.67
C SER A 228 -1.52 -1.17 -16.26
N GLY A 229 -0.32 -0.61 -16.49
CA GLY A 229 0.06 0.72 -16.01
C GLY A 229 0.27 0.80 -14.49
N ASN A 230 0.36 -0.35 -13.80
CA ASN A 230 0.74 -0.39 -12.40
C ASN A 230 2.24 -0.17 -12.26
N LYS A 231 2.65 0.52 -11.20
CA LYS A 231 4.06 0.71 -10.90
C LYS A 231 4.57 -0.35 -9.94
N PRO A 232 5.77 -0.93 -10.17
CA PRO A 232 6.34 -1.97 -9.29
C PRO A 232 6.48 -1.54 -7.84
N GLU A 233 6.82 -0.28 -7.56
CA GLU A 233 6.97 0.27 -6.21
C GLU A 233 5.67 0.25 -5.40
N TRP A 234 4.49 0.13 -6.02
CA TRP A 234 3.21 0.01 -5.30
C TRP A 234 3.04 -1.34 -4.58
N MET A 235 3.94 -2.29 -4.82
CA MET A 235 4.01 -3.51 -4.01
C MET A 235 4.56 -3.27 -2.60
N ILE A 236 5.15 -2.10 -2.36
CA ILE A 236 5.60 -1.63 -1.04
C ILE A 236 4.62 -0.55 -0.58
N MET A 237 4.00 -0.78 0.56
CA MET A 237 2.98 0.11 1.11
C MET A 237 3.61 1.14 2.05
N THR A 238 3.30 2.40 1.83
CA THR A 238 3.58 3.52 2.75
C THR A 238 2.31 4.02 3.42
N VAL A 239 1.15 3.72 2.81
CA VAL A 239 -0.18 4.07 3.28
C VAL A 239 -1.08 2.84 3.22
N ILE A 240 -1.86 2.58 4.27
CA ILE A 240 -2.82 1.48 4.31
C ILE A 240 -4.23 2.04 4.18
N PRO A 241 -5.07 1.53 3.26
CA PRO A 241 -6.48 1.88 3.20
C PRO A 241 -7.23 1.25 4.38
N VAL A 242 -8.10 2.02 5.01
CA VAL A 242 -9.00 1.54 6.06
C VAL A 242 -10.41 1.47 5.51
N ILE A 243 -10.93 0.26 5.38
CA ILE A 243 -12.27 0.01 4.84
C ILE A 243 -13.36 0.56 5.78
N PRO A 244 -14.57 0.85 5.25
CA PRO A 244 -15.67 1.41 6.02
C PRO A 244 -16.02 0.56 7.26
N PRO A 245 -16.36 1.19 8.41
CA PRO A 245 -16.63 0.48 9.67
C PRO A 245 -17.74 -0.57 9.59
N ASP A 246 -18.79 -0.29 8.85
CA ASP A 246 -19.94 -1.20 8.75
C ASP A 246 -19.64 -2.47 7.93
N LEU A 247 -18.53 -2.50 7.19
CA LEU A 247 -18.02 -3.69 6.51
C LEU A 247 -17.11 -4.55 7.40
N ARG A 248 -16.71 -4.05 8.57
CA ARG A 248 -15.90 -4.72 9.60
C ARG A 248 -16.48 -4.54 11.00
N PRO A 249 -17.71 -5.05 11.24
CA PRO A 249 -18.38 -4.86 12.51
C PRO A 249 -17.61 -5.50 13.66
N ILE A 250 -17.67 -4.86 14.84
CA ILE A 250 -17.11 -5.42 16.06
C ILE A 250 -18.07 -6.50 16.56
N ASP A 251 -17.57 -7.71 16.76
CA ASP A 251 -18.33 -8.76 17.44
C ASP A 251 -18.30 -8.51 18.95
N ARG A 252 -19.44 -8.04 19.48
CA ARG A 252 -19.59 -7.78 20.90
C ARG A 252 -19.78 -9.05 21.73
N LYS A 253 -20.05 -10.19 21.11
CA LYS A 253 -20.30 -11.46 21.81
C LYS A 253 -19.02 -12.25 22.07
N SER A 254 -18.01 -12.12 21.21
CA SER A 254 -16.74 -12.85 21.35
C SER A 254 -15.77 -12.24 22.36
N GLY A 255 -16.05 -11.03 22.88
CA GLY A 255 -15.19 -10.38 23.88
C GLY A 255 -13.77 -10.04 23.39
N VAL A 256 -13.55 -10.03 22.07
CA VAL A 256 -12.26 -9.71 21.43
C VAL A 256 -12.38 -8.37 20.70
#